data_c9b210186ff5409f0dea7629b9408c41
#
_entry.id   c9b210186ff5409f0dea7629b9408c41
#
_cell.length_a   1.000
_cell.length_b   1.000
_cell.length_c   1.000
_cell.angle_alpha   90.00
_cell.angle_beta   90.00
_cell.angle_gamma   90.00
#
_symmetry.space_group_name_H-M   'P 1'
#
loop_
_entity.id
_entity.type
_entity.pdbx_description
1 polymer ?
#
loop_
_entity_poly.entity_id
_entity_poly.type
_entity_poly.pdbx_seq_one_letter_code
_entity_poly.pdbx_strand_id
1 'polypeptide(L)'
;MKKIFCILVIFVFTNVVYSQSVVDSVMLQINQNDTFYLARMQDVWVYPKMVFKNKKQERFYWKTVRDVKKTLPFAKELTKEMQVADHQLALLPDDKARRKWWRQHEKYLFRKYENDFRHMTASQGQMLMKLMDRESDRTSYEIIKHYRGKASANFWQFVAKLFKNDLKEEYDADDKDRIVERVINLVEAGML
;
A
#
# COMPACT_ATOMS: atom_id res chain seq x y z
N MET A 1 10.31 -25.75 -49.00
CA MET A 1 11.56 -25.41 -48.28
C MET A 1 11.53 -23.99 -47.65
N LYS A 2 11.14 -22.93 -48.36
CA LYS A 2 11.12 -21.56 -47.79
C LYS A 2 10.20 -21.37 -46.55
N LYS A 3 9.06 -22.07 -46.52
CA LYS A 3 8.10 -21.97 -45.37
C LYS A 3 8.63 -22.65 -44.08
N ILE A 4 9.37 -23.72 -44.21
CA ILE A 4 9.99 -24.45 -43.10
C ILE A 4 11.15 -23.63 -42.51
N PHE A 5 11.90 -22.94 -43.34
CA PHE A 5 12.99 -22.07 -42.93
C PHE A 5 12.49 -20.86 -42.11
N CYS A 6 11.34 -20.23 -42.50
CA CYS A 6 10.71 -19.16 -41.74
C CYS A 6 10.23 -19.61 -40.35
N ILE A 7 9.66 -20.82 -40.24
CA ILE A 7 9.19 -21.38 -38.96
C ILE A 7 10.39 -21.64 -38.03
N LEU A 8 11.50 -22.14 -38.59
CA LEU A 8 12.70 -22.41 -37.80
C LEU A 8 13.38 -21.12 -37.28
N VAL A 9 13.36 -20.05 -38.09
CA VAL A 9 13.86 -18.73 -37.68
C VAL A 9 12.98 -18.13 -36.57
N ILE A 10 11.65 -18.27 -36.64
CA ILE A 10 10.73 -17.80 -35.60
C ILE A 10 10.96 -18.56 -34.30
N PHE A 11 11.23 -19.87 -34.35
CA PHE A 11 11.46 -20.70 -33.15
C PHE A 11 12.78 -20.34 -32.43
N VAL A 12 13.80 -19.86 -33.16
CA VAL A 12 15.07 -19.42 -32.56
C VAL A 12 14.93 -18.10 -31.83
N PHE A 13 14.00 -17.19 -32.25
CA PHE A 13 13.77 -15.89 -31.61
C PHE A 13 12.87 -15.94 -30.36
N THR A 14 12.15 -17.04 -30.12
CA THR A 14 11.26 -17.15 -28.94
C THR A 14 11.97 -17.61 -27.67
N ASN A 15 13.26 -17.92 -27.71
CA ASN A 15 14.04 -18.32 -26.54
C ASN A 15 14.92 -17.20 -25.95
N VAL A 16 14.58 -15.93 -26.18
CA VAL A 16 15.15 -14.85 -25.38
C VAL A 16 14.45 -14.90 -24.02
N VAL A 17 14.89 -15.81 -23.18
CA VAL A 17 14.59 -15.78 -21.76
C VAL A 17 15.22 -14.51 -21.24
N TYR A 18 14.39 -13.51 -20.95
CA TYR A 18 14.80 -12.38 -20.12
C TYR A 18 15.08 -12.94 -18.73
N SER A 19 16.30 -13.39 -18.51
CA SER A 19 16.84 -13.49 -17.17
C SER A 19 16.93 -12.06 -16.65
N GLN A 20 15.89 -11.61 -15.93
CA GLN A 20 16.02 -10.46 -15.07
C GLN A 20 16.95 -10.90 -13.94
N SER A 21 18.25 -10.77 -14.16
CA SER A 21 19.19 -10.72 -13.07
C SER A 21 18.78 -9.50 -12.24
N VAL A 22 18.20 -9.75 -11.07
CA VAL A 22 18.21 -8.76 -10.00
C VAL A 22 19.69 -8.56 -9.70
N VAL A 23 20.30 -7.60 -10.40
CA VAL A 23 21.62 -7.12 -10.06
C VAL A 23 21.42 -6.28 -8.83
N ASP A 24 21.51 -6.92 -7.66
CA ASP A 24 21.85 -6.20 -6.43
C ASP A 24 23.07 -5.38 -6.78
N SER A 25 22.94 -4.05 -6.69
CA SER A 25 23.99 -3.13 -7.06
C SER A 25 25.16 -3.33 -6.09
N VAL A 26 26.12 -4.13 -6.52
CA VAL A 26 27.40 -4.29 -5.84
C VAL A 26 28.21 -3.04 -6.14
N MET A 27 28.41 -2.18 -5.16
CA MET A 27 29.33 -1.05 -5.30
C MET A 27 30.75 -1.48 -5.06
N LEU A 28 31.63 -1.21 -6.02
CA LEU A 28 33.08 -1.31 -5.85
C LEU A 28 33.58 -0.05 -5.13
N GLN A 29 34.04 -0.21 -3.90
CA GLN A 29 34.76 0.86 -3.20
C GLN A 29 36.27 0.56 -3.25
N ILE A 30 37.00 1.39 -3.98
CA ILE A 30 38.45 1.30 -4.11
C ILE A 30 39.03 2.17 -3.02
N ASN A 31 39.71 1.57 -2.05
CA ASN A 31 40.53 2.27 -1.07
C ASN A 31 42.01 1.96 -1.39
N GLN A 32 42.90 2.93 -1.28
CA GLN A 32 44.26 3.05 -1.82
C GLN A 32 45.09 1.78 -2.07
N ASN A 33 44.77 0.63 -1.45
CA ASN A 33 45.48 -0.65 -1.63
C ASN A 33 44.59 -1.90 -1.59
N ASP A 34 43.24 -1.75 -1.46
CA ASP A 34 42.38 -2.91 -1.39
C ASP A 34 41.00 -2.64 -2.03
N THR A 35 40.40 -3.67 -2.64
CA THR A 35 39.14 -3.56 -3.34
C THR A 35 38.08 -4.31 -2.54
N PHE A 36 37.09 -3.59 -2.00
CA PHE A 36 35.98 -4.17 -1.27
C PHE A 36 34.72 -4.21 -2.13
N TYR A 37 34.04 -5.36 -2.11
CA TYR A 37 32.71 -5.52 -2.69
C TYR A 37 31.67 -5.18 -1.61
N LEU A 38 30.93 -4.09 -1.81
CA LEU A 38 29.82 -3.72 -0.95
C LEU A 38 28.49 -4.17 -1.61
N ALA A 39 27.84 -5.13 -1.01
CA ALA A 39 26.47 -5.50 -1.39
C ALA A 39 25.50 -4.89 -0.37
N ARG A 40 24.53 -4.10 -0.85
CA ARG A 40 23.43 -3.63 -0.02
C ARG A 40 22.37 -4.72 0.01
N MET A 41 22.26 -5.41 1.14
CA MET A 41 21.19 -6.39 1.37
C MET A 41 19.94 -5.69 1.88
N GLN A 42 18.77 -6.26 1.58
CA GLN A 42 17.52 -5.80 2.18
C GLN A 42 17.49 -6.16 3.67
N ASP A 43 16.89 -5.28 4.48
CA ASP A 43 16.73 -5.52 5.91
C ASP A 43 15.88 -6.77 6.15
N VAL A 44 16.43 -7.71 6.92
CA VAL A 44 15.72 -8.93 7.31
C VAL A 44 15.21 -8.77 8.73
N TRP A 45 13.89 -8.66 8.88
CA TRP A 45 13.24 -8.56 10.17
C TRP A 45 13.05 -9.95 10.78
N VAL A 46 13.72 -10.21 11.90
CA VAL A 46 13.57 -11.47 12.63
C VAL A 46 12.69 -11.24 13.87
N TYR A 47 11.49 -11.77 13.85
CA TYR A 47 10.58 -11.70 14.99
C TYR A 47 10.57 -13.00 15.77
N PRO A 48 10.69 -12.95 17.12
CA PRO A 48 10.52 -14.14 17.95
C PRO A 48 9.10 -14.71 17.80
N LYS A 49 8.96 -16.01 18.01
CA LYS A 49 7.65 -16.68 17.96
C LYS A 49 6.66 -15.98 18.89
N MET A 50 5.43 -15.73 18.42
CA MET A 50 4.41 -15.08 19.24
C MET A 50 3.91 -16.03 20.31
N VAL A 51 4.00 -15.62 21.56
CA VAL A 51 3.45 -16.35 22.71
C VAL A 51 2.23 -15.58 23.22
N PHE A 52 1.09 -16.27 23.29
CA PHE A 52 -0.17 -15.68 23.72
C PHE A 52 -0.45 -16.00 25.20
N LYS A 53 -0.80 -14.98 25.99
CA LYS A 53 -1.17 -15.15 27.41
C LYS A 53 -2.51 -15.86 27.58
N ASN A 54 -3.41 -15.73 26.62
CA ASN A 54 -4.74 -16.32 26.64
C ASN A 54 -5.35 -16.39 25.22
N LYS A 55 -6.44 -17.18 25.08
CA LYS A 55 -7.18 -17.35 23.82
C LYS A 55 -7.79 -16.05 23.25
N LYS A 56 -8.04 -15.03 24.10
CA LYS A 56 -8.55 -13.74 23.66
C LYS A 56 -7.48 -12.98 22.89
N GLN A 57 -6.24 -12.97 23.40
CA GLN A 57 -5.09 -12.36 22.74
C GLN A 57 -4.76 -13.06 21.42
N GLU A 58 -4.78 -14.38 21.40
CA GLU A 58 -4.58 -15.17 20.19
C GLU A 58 -5.63 -14.84 19.11
N ARG A 59 -6.92 -14.83 19.47
CA ARG A 59 -8.00 -14.44 18.54
C ARG A 59 -7.86 -13.02 18.03
N PHE A 60 -7.45 -12.08 18.88
CA PHE A 60 -7.18 -10.69 18.48
C PHE A 60 -6.04 -10.64 17.45
N TYR A 61 -4.93 -11.34 17.69
CA TYR A 61 -3.80 -11.40 16.78
C TYR A 61 -4.21 -11.95 15.41
N TRP A 62 -4.86 -13.10 15.35
CA TRP A 62 -5.27 -13.71 14.08
C TRP A 62 -6.34 -12.89 13.34
N LYS A 63 -7.17 -12.17 14.07
CA LYS A 63 -8.09 -11.19 13.49
C LYS A 63 -7.30 -10.05 12.85
N THR A 64 -6.31 -9.51 13.54
CA THR A 64 -5.41 -8.46 13.02
C THR A 64 -4.70 -8.94 11.76
N VAL A 65 -4.16 -10.16 11.75
CA VAL A 65 -3.52 -10.76 10.56
C VAL A 65 -4.48 -10.76 9.36
N ARG A 66 -5.72 -11.23 9.53
CA ARG A 66 -6.71 -11.24 8.44
C ARG A 66 -7.06 -9.84 7.97
N ASP A 67 -7.27 -8.91 8.89
CA ASP A 67 -7.65 -7.55 8.56
C ASP A 67 -6.50 -6.83 7.83
N VAL A 68 -5.26 -6.96 8.29
CA VAL A 68 -4.06 -6.43 7.60
C VAL A 68 -3.89 -7.05 6.22
N LYS A 69 -3.88 -8.38 6.10
CA LYS A 69 -3.72 -9.05 4.79
C LYS A 69 -4.73 -8.58 3.76
N LYS A 70 -5.97 -8.31 4.19
CA LYS A 70 -7.03 -7.84 3.30
C LYS A 70 -6.88 -6.36 2.97
N THR A 71 -6.50 -5.51 3.92
CA THR A 71 -6.57 -4.04 3.76
C THR A 71 -5.25 -3.39 3.36
N LEU A 72 -4.10 -4.02 3.61
CA LEU A 72 -2.79 -3.47 3.27
C LEU A 72 -2.62 -3.15 1.77
N PRO A 73 -3.01 -4.04 0.82
CA PRO A 73 -2.94 -3.71 -0.60
C PRO A 73 -3.76 -2.47 -0.97
N PHE A 74 -4.97 -2.36 -0.39
CA PHE A 74 -5.85 -1.21 -0.61
C PHE A 74 -5.28 0.07 -0.02
N ALA A 75 -4.69 0.01 1.18
CA ALA A 75 -4.06 1.17 1.81
C ALA A 75 -2.93 1.72 0.93
N LYS A 76 -2.04 0.87 0.46
CA LYS A 76 -0.93 1.23 -0.43
C LYS A 76 -1.42 1.83 -1.76
N GLU A 77 -2.45 1.24 -2.34
CA GLU A 77 -3.01 1.72 -3.61
C GLU A 77 -3.73 3.06 -3.44
N LEU A 78 -4.56 3.21 -2.40
CA LEU A 78 -5.26 4.46 -2.10
C LEU A 78 -4.29 5.59 -1.78
N THR A 79 -3.23 5.33 -1.02
CA THR A 79 -2.19 6.34 -0.73
C THR A 79 -1.51 6.81 -2.01
N LYS A 80 -1.21 5.91 -2.95
CA LYS A 80 -0.68 6.29 -4.28
C LYS A 80 -1.67 7.15 -5.07
N GLU A 81 -2.95 6.77 -5.09
CA GLU A 81 -4.01 7.56 -5.77
C GLU A 81 -4.13 8.97 -5.15
N MET A 82 -3.95 9.11 -3.83
CA MET A 82 -3.96 10.40 -3.15
C MET A 82 -2.74 11.24 -3.51
N GLN A 83 -1.55 10.67 -3.58
CA GLN A 83 -0.34 11.36 -4.02
C GLN A 83 -0.49 11.88 -5.46
N VAL A 84 -1.06 11.06 -6.35
CA VAL A 84 -1.38 11.47 -7.72
C VAL A 84 -2.39 12.62 -7.72
N ALA A 85 -3.42 12.53 -6.89
CA ALA A 85 -4.44 13.59 -6.78
C ALA A 85 -3.85 14.90 -6.26
N ASP A 86 -3.00 14.86 -5.24
CA ASP A 86 -2.33 16.05 -4.71
C ASP A 86 -1.45 16.72 -5.78
N HIS A 87 -0.67 15.92 -6.50
CA HIS A 87 0.16 16.42 -7.59
C HIS A 87 -0.68 17.08 -8.71
N GLN A 88 -1.73 16.42 -9.16
CA GLN A 88 -2.61 16.95 -10.20
C GLN A 88 -3.34 18.23 -9.75
N LEU A 89 -3.83 18.26 -8.50
CA LEU A 89 -4.49 19.45 -7.96
C LEU A 89 -3.54 20.66 -7.84
N ALA A 90 -2.25 20.41 -7.55
CA ALA A 90 -1.23 21.46 -7.48
C ALA A 90 -0.96 22.12 -8.85
N LEU A 91 -1.10 21.37 -9.95
CA LEU A 91 -0.89 21.87 -11.31
C LEU A 91 -2.08 22.69 -11.86
N LEU A 92 -3.24 22.62 -11.22
CA LEU A 92 -4.45 23.28 -11.72
C LEU A 92 -4.49 24.76 -11.27
N PRO A 93 -4.85 25.68 -12.19
CA PRO A 93 -4.69 27.13 -11.98
C PRO A 93 -5.66 27.70 -10.94
N ASP A 94 -6.88 27.18 -10.84
CA ASP A 94 -7.93 27.74 -9.99
C ASP A 94 -8.77 26.68 -9.27
N ASP A 95 -9.53 27.14 -8.28
CA ASP A 95 -10.38 26.26 -7.48
C ASP A 95 -11.54 25.65 -8.25
N LYS A 96 -12.00 26.27 -9.34
CA LYS A 96 -13.07 25.71 -10.19
C LYS A 96 -12.55 24.50 -10.95
N ALA A 97 -11.34 24.60 -11.54
CA ALA A 97 -10.67 23.50 -12.21
C ALA A 97 -10.37 22.35 -11.22
N ARG A 98 -9.86 22.67 -10.03
CA ARG A 98 -9.60 21.68 -8.95
C ARG A 98 -10.85 20.93 -8.54
N ARG A 99 -11.98 21.64 -8.31
CA ARG A 99 -13.27 21.00 -7.97
C ARG A 99 -13.81 20.13 -9.11
N LYS A 100 -13.67 20.56 -10.37
CA LYS A 100 -14.11 19.80 -11.54
C LYS A 100 -13.31 18.51 -11.67
N TRP A 101 -11.99 18.60 -11.59
CA TRP A 101 -11.10 17.45 -11.66
C TRP A 101 -11.38 16.47 -10.51
N TRP A 102 -11.50 16.98 -9.27
CA TRP A 102 -11.77 16.13 -8.10
C TRP A 102 -13.07 15.34 -8.24
N ARG A 103 -14.15 15.95 -8.72
CA ARG A 103 -15.43 15.24 -8.93
C ARG A 103 -15.30 14.09 -9.94
N GLN A 104 -14.45 14.23 -10.95
CA GLN A 104 -14.21 13.16 -11.91
C GLN A 104 -13.37 12.04 -11.30
N HIS A 105 -12.32 12.41 -10.57
CA HIS A 105 -11.44 11.48 -9.87
C HIS A 105 -12.18 10.71 -8.76
N GLU A 106 -13.01 11.37 -7.99
CA GLU A 106 -13.90 10.76 -7.00
C GLU A 106 -14.80 9.68 -7.63
N LYS A 107 -15.45 9.98 -8.76
CA LYS A 107 -16.27 9.01 -9.48
C LYS A 107 -15.47 7.80 -9.99
N TYR A 108 -14.24 8.03 -10.40
CA TYR A 108 -13.31 6.98 -10.78
C TYR A 108 -12.98 6.08 -9.59
N LEU A 109 -12.55 6.67 -8.47
CA LEU A 109 -12.23 5.93 -7.24
C LEU A 109 -13.43 5.12 -6.73
N PHE A 110 -14.62 5.74 -6.73
CA PHE A 110 -15.85 5.04 -6.34
C PHE A 110 -16.09 3.81 -7.20
N ARG A 111 -16.07 3.94 -8.52
CA ARG A 111 -16.28 2.81 -9.43
C ARG A 111 -15.23 1.71 -9.26
N LYS A 112 -13.99 2.10 -9.01
CA LYS A 112 -12.87 1.18 -8.86
C LYS A 112 -12.98 0.35 -7.59
N TYR A 113 -13.35 0.99 -6.46
CA TYR A 113 -13.25 0.38 -5.14
C TYR A 113 -14.59 0.13 -4.43
N GLU A 114 -15.72 0.56 -5.00
CA GLU A 114 -17.04 0.46 -4.35
C GLU A 114 -17.36 -0.97 -3.92
N ASN A 115 -17.13 -1.94 -4.79
CA ASN A 115 -17.41 -3.34 -4.50
C ASN A 115 -16.58 -3.86 -3.31
N ASP A 116 -15.30 -3.55 -3.28
CA ASP A 116 -14.40 -3.97 -2.21
C ASP A 116 -14.78 -3.33 -0.87
N PHE A 117 -15.05 -2.05 -0.88
CA PHE A 117 -15.47 -1.32 0.33
C PHE A 117 -16.82 -1.78 0.87
N ARG A 118 -17.78 -2.12 0.01
CA ARG A 118 -19.08 -2.65 0.45
C ARG A 118 -18.97 -3.97 1.20
N HIS A 119 -17.95 -4.76 0.88
CA HIS A 119 -17.68 -6.06 1.50
C HIS A 119 -16.68 -5.99 2.66
N MET A 120 -16.22 -4.80 3.04
CA MET A 120 -15.39 -4.60 4.22
C MET A 120 -16.24 -4.56 5.48
N THR A 121 -15.80 -5.25 6.52
CA THR A 121 -16.34 -5.10 7.87
C THR A 121 -15.90 -3.76 8.47
N ALA A 122 -16.60 -3.28 9.50
CA ALA A 122 -16.19 -2.07 10.24
C ALA A 122 -14.74 -2.16 10.77
N SER A 123 -14.32 -3.34 11.26
CA SER A 123 -12.95 -3.59 11.70
C SER A 123 -11.92 -3.46 10.58
N GLN A 124 -12.26 -3.95 9.38
CA GLN A 124 -11.40 -3.81 8.20
C GLN A 124 -11.33 -2.36 7.72
N GLY A 125 -12.44 -1.61 7.78
CA GLY A 125 -12.44 -0.19 7.48
C GLY A 125 -11.53 0.60 8.45
N GLN A 126 -11.63 0.34 9.76
CA GLN A 126 -10.73 0.93 10.75
C GLN A 126 -9.26 0.58 10.49
N MET A 127 -8.98 -0.70 10.19
CA MET A 127 -7.64 -1.15 9.83
C MET A 127 -7.12 -0.44 8.58
N LEU A 128 -7.94 -0.31 7.53
CA LEU A 128 -7.58 0.42 6.32
C LEU A 128 -7.13 1.86 6.63
N MET A 129 -7.84 2.56 7.50
CA MET A 129 -7.46 3.92 7.88
C MET A 129 -6.13 3.97 8.63
N LYS A 130 -5.94 3.10 9.62
CA LYS A 130 -4.66 2.98 10.33
C LYS A 130 -3.49 2.73 9.36
N LEU A 131 -3.71 1.88 8.36
CA LEU A 131 -2.69 1.60 7.35
C LEU A 131 -2.47 2.78 6.40
N MET A 132 -3.51 3.53 6.06
CA MET A 132 -3.36 4.76 5.27
C MET A 132 -2.60 5.85 6.03
N ASP A 133 -2.83 6.01 7.34
CA ASP A 133 -2.05 6.91 8.20
C ASP A 133 -0.57 6.53 8.15
N ARG A 134 -0.27 5.25 8.35
CA ARG A 134 1.09 4.72 8.28
C ARG A 134 1.77 4.97 6.93
N GLU A 135 1.06 4.76 5.83
CA GLU A 135 1.62 4.87 4.47
C GLU A 135 1.75 6.31 3.97
N SER A 136 1.02 7.27 4.55
CA SER A 136 0.93 8.64 4.05
C SER A 136 1.59 9.69 4.94
N ASP A 137 2.08 9.34 6.12
CA ASP A 137 2.52 10.27 7.18
C ASP A 137 1.48 11.38 7.50
N ARG A 138 0.21 11.12 7.22
CA ARG A 138 -0.91 12.02 7.47
C ARG A 138 -2.02 11.29 8.18
N THR A 139 -2.58 11.90 9.23
CA THR A 139 -3.73 11.30 9.89
C THR A 139 -4.94 11.20 8.96
N SER A 140 -5.75 10.18 9.16
CA SER A 140 -7.01 10.03 8.44
C SER A 140 -7.90 11.26 8.54
N TYR A 141 -7.83 11.95 9.68
CA TYR A 141 -8.53 13.23 9.90
C TYR A 141 -8.01 14.33 8.96
N GLU A 142 -6.70 14.47 8.80
CA GLU A 142 -6.09 15.47 7.91
C GLU A 142 -6.43 15.17 6.45
N ILE A 143 -6.38 13.91 6.04
CA ILE A 143 -6.80 13.45 4.72
C ILE A 143 -8.26 13.87 4.47
N ILE A 144 -9.15 13.52 5.38
CA ILE A 144 -10.58 13.86 5.29
C ILE A 144 -10.77 15.39 5.24
N LYS A 145 -10.08 16.14 6.11
CA LYS A 145 -10.14 17.60 6.16
C LYS A 145 -9.64 18.23 4.85
N HIS A 146 -8.55 17.74 4.29
CA HIS A 146 -7.98 18.23 3.03
C HIS A 146 -8.94 18.09 1.85
N TYR A 147 -9.64 16.96 1.76
CA TYR A 147 -10.59 16.69 0.67
C TYR A 147 -12.03 17.10 0.99
N ARG A 148 -12.34 17.47 2.24
CA ARG A 148 -13.65 17.95 2.65
C ARG A 148 -14.00 19.24 1.90
N GLY A 149 -15.18 19.26 1.27
CA GLY A 149 -15.62 20.38 0.41
C GLY A 149 -15.23 20.24 -1.08
N LYS A 150 -14.35 19.30 -1.41
CA LYS A 150 -14.03 18.93 -2.79
C LYS A 150 -14.84 17.70 -3.23
N ALA A 151 -15.10 16.77 -2.31
CA ALA A 151 -15.83 15.53 -2.53
C ALA A 151 -17.35 15.67 -2.27
N SER A 152 -18.15 14.76 -2.83
CA SER A 152 -19.59 14.75 -2.70
C SER A 152 -20.08 14.34 -1.30
N ALA A 153 -21.32 14.73 -0.94
CA ALA A 153 -21.94 14.30 0.31
C ALA A 153 -22.07 12.78 0.42
N ASN A 154 -22.30 12.09 -0.70
CA ASN A 154 -22.41 10.63 -0.75
C ASN A 154 -21.09 9.95 -0.40
N PHE A 155 -19.97 10.50 -0.85
CA PHE A 155 -18.64 10.04 -0.48
C PHE A 155 -18.46 10.13 1.05
N TRP A 156 -18.78 11.27 1.63
CA TRP A 156 -18.62 11.48 3.08
C TRP A 156 -19.56 10.62 3.91
N GLN A 157 -20.78 10.38 3.46
CA GLN A 157 -21.69 9.43 4.11
C GLN A 157 -21.12 7.99 4.07
N PHE A 158 -20.53 7.61 2.96
CA PHE A 158 -19.88 6.32 2.82
C PHE A 158 -18.67 6.19 3.76
N VAL A 159 -17.78 7.19 3.77
CA VAL A 159 -16.64 7.26 4.68
C VAL A 159 -17.12 7.21 6.15
N ALA A 160 -18.11 8.01 6.53
CA ALA A 160 -18.67 8.01 7.88
C ALA A 160 -19.27 6.67 8.31
N LYS A 161 -19.84 5.90 7.37
CA LYS A 161 -20.36 4.55 7.62
C LYS A 161 -19.25 3.54 7.92
N LEU A 162 -18.10 3.66 7.26
CA LEU A 162 -16.94 2.81 7.51
C LEU A 162 -16.23 3.17 8.83
N PHE A 163 -16.29 4.42 9.26
CA PHE A 163 -15.46 4.98 10.33
C PHE A 163 -16.29 5.44 11.53
N LYS A 164 -16.88 4.50 12.24
CA LYS A 164 -17.82 4.82 13.30
C LYS A 164 -17.28 5.63 14.49
N ASN A 165 -15.97 5.66 14.83
CA ASN A 165 -15.54 6.32 16.08
C ASN A 165 -14.15 6.96 16.18
N ASP A 166 -13.11 6.65 15.39
CA ASP A 166 -11.76 7.17 15.71
C ASP A 166 -10.94 7.63 14.49
N LEU A 167 -11.34 8.79 13.92
CA LEU A 167 -10.60 9.43 12.82
C LEU A 167 -9.43 10.30 13.31
N LYS A 168 -9.27 10.52 14.60
CA LYS A 168 -8.25 11.40 15.19
C LYS A 168 -7.09 10.65 15.82
N GLU A 169 -7.20 9.35 15.93
CA GLU A 169 -6.16 8.52 16.52
C GLU A 169 -5.03 8.34 15.53
N GLU A 170 -3.86 8.88 15.85
CA GLU A 170 -2.64 8.71 15.05
C GLU A 170 -2.13 7.27 15.15
N TYR A 171 -1.55 6.78 14.04
CA TYR A 171 -0.87 5.50 14.03
C TYR A 171 0.40 5.57 14.88
N ASP A 172 0.57 4.62 15.79
CA ASP A 172 1.71 4.55 16.70
C ASP A 172 2.32 3.14 16.65
N ALA A 173 3.36 3.02 15.81
CA ALA A 173 4.04 1.76 15.57
C ALA A 173 4.76 1.20 16.81
N ASP A 174 5.20 2.09 17.71
CA ASP A 174 6.06 1.72 18.84
C ASP A 174 5.28 1.31 20.09
N ASP A 175 4.04 1.79 20.22
CA ASP A 175 3.20 1.50 21.40
C ASP A 175 1.90 0.78 21.02
N LYS A 176 0.82 1.51 20.79
CA LYS A 176 -0.53 0.94 20.66
C LYS A 176 -0.74 0.08 19.40
N ASP A 177 -0.06 0.41 18.31
CA ASP A 177 -0.16 -0.32 17.04
C ASP A 177 1.01 -1.29 16.78
N ARG A 178 1.87 -1.52 17.78
CA ARG A 178 3.02 -2.43 17.69
C ARG A 178 2.68 -3.83 17.17
N ILE A 179 1.52 -4.37 17.52
CA ILE A 179 1.07 -5.67 17.00
C ILE A 179 0.71 -5.57 15.53
N VAL A 180 0.10 -4.46 15.11
CA VAL A 180 -0.27 -4.21 13.72
C VAL A 180 1.01 -4.07 12.89
N GLU A 181 1.98 -3.25 13.33
CA GLU A 181 3.27 -3.07 12.67
C GLU A 181 4.03 -4.38 12.49
N ARG A 182 4.11 -5.18 13.54
CA ARG A 182 4.69 -6.52 13.46
C ARG A 182 4.01 -7.40 12.40
N VAL A 183 2.67 -7.38 12.34
CA VAL A 183 1.91 -8.16 11.37
C VAL A 183 2.16 -7.65 9.95
N ILE A 184 2.22 -6.33 9.75
CA ILE A 184 2.54 -5.72 8.46
C ILE A 184 3.89 -6.22 7.95
N ASN A 185 4.94 -6.10 8.77
CA ASN A 185 6.29 -6.51 8.41
C ASN A 185 6.37 -8.02 8.08
N LEU A 186 5.64 -8.86 8.81
CA LEU A 186 5.57 -10.30 8.53
C LEU A 186 4.80 -10.61 7.23
N VAL A 187 3.75 -9.86 6.93
CA VAL A 187 2.98 -9.99 5.69
C VAL A 187 3.81 -9.52 4.49
N GLU A 188 4.52 -8.40 4.62
CA GLU A 188 5.40 -7.86 3.57
C GLU A 188 6.61 -8.76 3.30
N ALA A 189 7.12 -9.42 4.35
CA ALA A 189 8.17 -10.42 4.23
C ALA A 189 7.68 -11.79 3.71
N GLY A 190 6.39 -11.97 3.44
CA GLY A 190 5.81 -13.25 3.01
C GLY A 190 5.82 -14.35 4.08
N MET A 191 5.97 -13.98 5.35
CA MET A 191 6.02 -14.92 6.49
C MET A 191 4.62 -15.23 7.07
N LEU A 192 3.62 -14.46 6.68
CA LEU A 192 2.21 -14.65 7.06
C LEU A 192 1.30 -14.69 5.83
#